data_105315b3c0594425f09836c12eec3aef
#
_entry.id   105315b3c0594425f09836c12eec3aef
#
_cell.length_a   1.000
_cell.length_b   1.000
_cell.length_c   1.000
_cell.angle_alpha   90.00
_cell.angle_beta   90.00
_cell.angle_gamma   90.00
#
_symmetry.space_group_name_H-M   'P 1'
#
loop_
_entity.id
_entity.type
_entity.pdbx_description
1 polymer ?
#
loop_
_entity_poly.entity_id
_entity_poly.type
_entity_poly.pdbx_seq_one_letter_code
_entity_poly.pdbx_strand_id
1 'polypeptide(L)'
;DAEELNKLDWVISALILIFLFFTCAYGDLMLTGNRSFLMYEHFTDFYKASYEQSHGYYANYLPSTFLAYAIWNLPLYLTGHAPQAMLTNSFINNMWYKLLPVLLYYATSHLIYQIGVEAGFGEKKAKLCKFAFLVSPIGVFSQFIFSQYDIFTVFFMVLGLYFYVRGGLWKFALSFGVAATFKYHALLFFLVLLVLREKKIRNLIKYAVVMAIPLMIEVLPNIGNIYFKRNVLGFGVLKFVQKPFTIGFFDGINLVAVTAAFMLVWAYQKKTKDNREMFSWGIFFCVGMSFAIFGFSSWNPQWLLMLVPFLVLNIFMNENGNLLVMVTNVLIVALYIFCSQNLVDEQIMNYGILKYILPGQQFAVRMWDLYMFHDEKMLCSAMWVVLLVYVVFGHPKYHIR
;
A
#
# COMPACT_ATOMS: atom_id res chain seq x y z
N ASP A 1 22.30 -22.78 2.33
CA ASP A 1 21.86 -22.67 3.72
C ASP A 1 21.44 -21.23 3.94
N ALA A 2 20.15 -20.99 4.25
CA ALA A 2 19.72 -19.66 4.63
C ALA A 2 20.32 -19.34 6.01
N GLU A 3 21.15 -18.29 6.07
CA GLU A 3 21.71 -17.80 7.34
C GLU A 3 20.56 -17.51 8.32
N GLU A 4 20.73 -17.97 9.57
CA GLU A 4 19.72 -17.70 10.60
C GLU A 4 19.83 -16.25 11.02
N LEU A 5 18.67 -15.56 11.08
CA LEU A 5 18.58 -14.25 11.70
C LEU A 5 19.05 -14.35 13.16
N ASN A 6 20.06 -13.57 13.50
CA ASN A 6 20.54 -13.51 14.86
C ASN A 6 19.76 -12.42 15.68
N LYS A 7 19.95 -12.43 16.99
CA LYS A 7 19.30 -11.43 17.86
C LYS A 7 19.73 -9.99 17.52
N LEU A 8 20.95 -9.82 17.02
CA LEU A 8 21.52 -8.52 16.69
C LEU A 8 20.78 -7.89 15.49
N ASP A 9 20.42 -8.70 14.49
CA ASP A 9 19.66 -8.22 13.31
C ASP A 9 18.31 -7.60 13.73
N TRP A 10 17.64 -8.26 14.66
CA TRP A 10 16.37 -7.76 15.21
C TRP A 10 16.55 -6.50 16.03
N VAL A 11 17.60 -6.44 16.86
CA VAL A 11 17.89 -5.27 17.72
C VAL A 11 18.25 -4.06 16.86
N ILE A 12 19.16 -4.21 15.90
CA ILE A 12 19.57 -3.11 15.02
C ILE A 12 18.37 -2.60 14.23
N SER A 13 17.59 -3.51 13.64
CA SER A 13 16.40 -3.13 12.87
C SER A 13 15.38 -2.39 13.76
N ALA A 14 15.13 -2.89 14.96
CA ALA A 14 14.22 -2.23 15.91
C ALA A 14 14.69 -0.82 16.29
N LEU A 15 15.98 -0.63 16.56
CA LEU A 15 16.55 0.68 16.89
C LEU A 15 16.39 1.67 15.72
N ILE A 16 16.66 1.22 14.49
CA ILE A 16 16.47 2.04 13.28
C ILE A 16 14.99 2.43 13.12
N LEU A 17 14.08 1.47 13.25
CA LEU A 17 12.65 1.74 13.09
C LEU A 17 12.10 2.64 14.18
N ILE A 18 12.57 2.50 15.44
CA ILE A 18 12.22 3.40 16.55
C ILE A 18 12.75 4.81 16.29
N PHE A 19 13.99 4.93 15.82
CA PHE A 19 14.57 6.23 15.46
C PHE A 19 13.72 6.90 14.36
N LEU A 20 13.39 6.20 13.27
CA LEU A 20 12.58 6.72 12.19
C LEU A 20 11.13 7.02 12.64
N PHE A 21 10.60 6.25 13.60
CA PHE A 21 9.28 6.52 14.17
C PHE A 21 9.17 7.92 14.75
N PHE A 22 10.14 8.35 15.55
CA PHE A 22 10.11 9.63 16.22
C PHE A 22 10.64 10.79 15.37
N THR A 23 11.53 10.53 14.42
CA THR A 23 12.19 11.57 13.63
C THR A 23 11.43 11.99 12.39
N CYS A 24 10.65 11.10 11.79
CA CYS A 24 10.00 11.32 10.50
C CYS A 24 8.47 11.24 10.63
N ALA A 25 7.76 12.14 9.98
CA ALA A 25 6.31 12.09 9.76
C ALA A 25 5.95 12.96 8.55
N TYR A 26 4.73 12.80 8.02
CA TYR A 26 4.27 13.53 6.84
C TYR A 26 2.92 14.21 7.07
N GLY A 27 2.69 15.32 6.36
CA GLY A 27 1.50 16.15 6.55
C GLY A 27 0.17 15.44 6.29
N ASP A 28 0.12 14.48 5.37
CA ASP A 28 -1.11 13.71 5.11
C ASP A 28 -1.58 12.92 6.32
N LEU A 29 -0.64 12.37 7.11
CA LEU A 29 -0.97 11.67 8.35
C LEU A 29 -1.63 12.63 9.34
N MET A 30 -1.02 13.81 9.55
CA MET A 30 -1.56 14.86 10.42
C MET A 30 -2.94 15.31 9.95
N LEU A 31 -3.09 15.63 8.67
CA LEU A 31 -4.35 16.11 8.10
C LEU A 31 -5.45 15.06 8.23
N THR A 32 -5.15 13.80 7.98
CA THR A 32 -6.14 12.70 8.08
C THR A 32 -6.49 12.42 9.54
N GLY A 33 -5.48 12.40 10.42
CA GLY A 33 -5.68 12.25 11.86
C GLY A 33 -6.51 13.38 12.46
N ASN A 34 -6.18 14.65 12.17
CA ASN A 34 -6.96 15.79 12.66
C ASN A 34 -8.39 15.77 12.12
N ARG A 35 -8.58 15.46 10.85
CA ARG A 35 -9.90 15.43 10.22
C ARG A 35 -10.82 14.36 10.80
N SER A 36 -10.27 13.26 11.29
CA SER A 36 -11.07 12.19 11.89
C SER A 36 -11.89 12.66 13.11
N PHE A 37 -11.46 13.72 13.80
CA PHE A 37 -12.21 14.29 14.93
C PHE A 37 -13.55 14.87 14.52
N LEU A 38 -13.72 15.29 13.26
CA LEU A 38 -15.03 15.72 12.75
C LEU A 38 -16.08 14.60 12.79
N MET A 39 -15.66 13.33 12.82
CA MET A 39 -16.60 12.20 12.96
C MET A 39 -17.38 12.21 14.27
N TYR A 40 -16.87 12.82 15.33
CA TYR A 40 -17.57 12.88 16.63
C TYR A 40 -18.73 13.86 16.63
N GLU A 41 -18.61 14.98 15.91
CA GLU A 41 -19.59 16.05 15.91
C GLU A 41 -20.44 16.06 14.63
N HIS A 42 -19.87 15.57 13.51
CA HIS A 42 -20.42 15.67 12.17
C HIS A 42 -20.53 14.30 11.47
N PHE A 43 -20.92 13.24 12.19
CA PHE A 43 -20.94 11.89 11.61
C PHE A 43 -21.78 11.79 10.33
N THR A 44 -22.98 12.39 10.32
CA THR A 44 -23.93 12.31 9.19
C THR A 44 -23.62 13.29 8.05
N ASP A 45 -22.98 14.41 8.35
CA ASP A 45 -22.61 15.45 7.38
C ASP A 45 -21.08 15.67 7.26
N PHE A 46 -20.31 14.66 7.63
CA PHE A 46 -18.84 14.66 7.69
C PHE A 46 -18.16 15.27 6.45
N TYR A 47 -18.58 14.87 5.25
CA TYR A 47 -17.96 15.38 4.01
C TYR A 47 -18.25 16.86 3.77
N LYS A 48 -19.43 17.34 4.19
CA LYS A 48 -19.78 18.75 4.15
C LYS A 48 -18.94 19.54 5.15
N ALA A 49 -18.91 19.12 6.40
CA ALA A 49 -18.11 19.75 7.45
C ALA A 49 -16.61 19.76 7.09
N SER A 50 -16.08 18.64 6.59
CA SER A 50 -14.71 18.57 6.12
C SER A 50 -14.42 19.56 4.99
N TYR A 51 -15.34 19.78 4.05
CA TYR A 51 -15.17 20.73 2.97
C TYR A 51 -15.18 22.18 3.47
N GLU A 52 -16.12 22.53 4.35
CA GLU A 52 -16.30 23.88 4.88
C GLU A 52 -15.14 24.31 5.80
N GLN A 53 -14.56 23.37 6.58
CA GLN A 53 -13.50 23.65 7.53
C GLN A 53 -12.08 23.44 6.98
N SER A 54 -11.93 22.95 5.75
CA SER A 54 -10.64 22.44 5.26
C SER A 54 -9.72 23.44 4.62
N HIS A 55 -10.17 24.66 4.31
CA HIS A 55 -9.39 25.63 3.53
C HIS A 55 -8.71 25.02 2.27
N GLY A 56 -9.39 24.07 1.59
CA GLY A 56 -8.89 23.36 0.41
C GLY A 56 -8.37 21.93 0.65
N TYR A 57 -8.18 21.51 1.90
CA TYR A 57 -7.70 20.14 2.25
C TYR A 57 -8.87 19.24 2.70
N TYR A 58 -9.85 19.01 1.86
CA TYR A 58 -11.07 18.26 2.17
C TYR A 58 -10.86 16.74 2.21
N ALA A 59 -11.82 16.01 2.81
CA ALA A 59 -11.84 14.55 2.86
C ALA A 59 -12.01 13.95 1.46
N ASN A 60 -11.04 13.15 1.03
CA ASN A 60 -10.95 12.55 -0.30
C ASN A 60 -10.89 11.01 -0.28
N TYR A 61 -11.10 10.40 0.87
CA TYR A 61 -11.17 8.94 1.05
C TYR A 61 -12.56 8.51 1.47
N LEU A 62 -12.84 7.20 1.34
CA LEU A 62 -14.04 6.57 1.87
C LEU A 62 -14.09 6.66 3.40
N PRO A 63 -15.27 6.51 4.03
CA PRO A 63 -15.47 6.63 5.47
C PRO A 63 -14.53 5.78 6.32
N SER A 64 -14.19 4.56 5.90
CA SER A 64 -13.28 3.64 6.62
C SER A 64 -12.01 4.31 7.12
N THR A 65 -11.36 5.14 6.28
CA THR A 65 -10.09 5.79 6.64
C THR A 65 -10.27 6.71 7.84
N PHE A 66 -11.30 7.54 7.82
CA PHE A 66 -11.56 8.51 8.89
C PHE A 66 -12.16 7.84 10.12
N LEU A 67 -13.00 6.82 9.93
CA LEU A 67 -13.59 6.04 11.03
C LEU A 67 -12.51 5.25 11.79
N ALA A 68 -11.54 4.64 11.09
CA ALA A 68 -10.43 3.94 11.74
C ALA A 68 -9.63 4.90 12.63
N TYR A 69 -9.32 6.11 12.14
CA TYR A 69 -8.67 7.12 12.95
C TYR A 69 -9.57 7.70 14.04
N ALA A 70 -10.87 7.87 13.82
CA ALA A 70 -11.78 8.32 14.86
C ALA A 70 -11.82 7.30 16.01
N ILE A 71 -11.98 6.01 15.73
CA ILE A 71 -11.93 4.98 16.77
C ILE A 71 -10.60 5.03 17.53
N TRP A 72 -9.47 5.15 16.82
CA TRP A 72 -8.14 5.23 17.42
C TRP A 72 -7.94 6.49 18.26
N ASN A 73 -8.46 7.63 17.80
CA ASN A 73 -8.30 8.93 18.43
C ASN A 73 -9.31 9.21 19.55
N LEU A 74 -10.22 8.27 19.85
CA LEU A 74 -11.19 8.43 20.92
C LEU A 74 -10.54 8.79 22.27
N PRO A 75 -9.41 8.19 22.72
CA PRO A 75 -8.75 8.61 23.94
C PRO A 75 -8.29 10.08 23.91
N LEU A 76 -7.76 10.56 22.79
CA LEU A 76 -7.36 11.97 22.64
C LEU A 76 -8.56 12.91 22.71
N TYR A 77 -9.68 12.53 22.11
CA TYR A 77 -10.91 13.30 22.15
C TYR A 77 -11.45 13.43 23.59
N LEU A 78 -11.56 12.30 24.30
CA LEU A 78 -12.08 12.24 25.67
C LEU A 78 -11.18 12.97 26.70
N THR A 79 -9.89 13.07 26.42
CA THR A 79 -8.92 13.75 27.31
C THR A 79 -8.67 15.22 26.93
N GLY A 80 -9.45 15.77 25.97
CA GLY A 80 -9.33 17.17 25.57
C GLY A 80 -8.10 17.50 24.70
N HIS A 81 -7.47 16.50 24.09
CA HIS A 81 -6.31 16.68 23.21
C HIS A 81 -6.73 16.73 21.72
N ALA A 82 -8.00 17.01 21.43
CA ALA A 82 -8.45 17.26 20.07
C ALA A 82 -7.71 18.46 19.46
N PRO A 83 -7.36 18.43 18.17
CA PRO A 83 -6.70 19.54 17.49
C PRO A 83 -7.64 20.75 17.44
N GLN A 84 -7.12 21.95 17.73
CA GLN A 84 -7.91 23.20 17.71
C GLN A 84 -8.34 23.62 16.29
N ALA A 85 -7.57 23.21 15.28
CA ALA A 85 -7.86 23.47 13.88
C ALA A 85 -7.31 22.33 13.01
N MET A 86 -7.81 22.22 11.77
CA MET A 86 -7.41 21.18 10.80
C MET A 86 -5.89 21.13 10.56
N LEU A 87 -5.21 22.28 10.58
CA LEU A 87 -3.79 22.42 10.34
C LEU A 87 -2.94 22.42 11.63
N THR A 88 -3.53 22.10 12.79
CA THR A 88 -2.79 22.05 14.05
C THR A 88 -1.73 20.94 13.98
N ASN A 89 -0.45 21.34 14.07
CA ASN A 89 0.68 20.42 14.05
C ASN A 89 1.18 20.16 15.48
N SER A 90 0.71 19.06 16.07
CA SER A 90 1.11 18.60 17.40
C SER A 90 1.98 17.34 17.27
N PHE A 91 3.20 17.39 17.85
CA PHE A 91 4.08 16.23 17.85
C PHE A 91 3.44 15.00 18.53
N ILE A 92 2.81 15.20 19.70
CA ILE A 92 2.15 14.11 20.43
C ILE A 92 1.05 13.48 19.60
N ASN A 93 0.18 14.30 18.99
CA ASN A 93 -0.90 13.80 18.16
C ASN A 93 -0.35 13.08 16.91
N ASN A 94 0.70 13.63 16.27
CA ASN A 94 1.32 13.00 15.10
C ASN A 94 1.90 11.63 15.43
N MET A 95 2.58 11.48 16.57
CA MET A 95 3.12 10.19 17.03
C MET A 95 2.00 9.21 17.38
N TRP A 96 0.92 9.69 17.98
CA TRP A 96 -0.27 8.88 18.25
C TRP A 96 -0.94 8.40 16.94
N TYR A 97 -1.13 9.28 15.97
CA TYR A 97 -1.68 8.90 14.65
C TYR A 97 -0.78 7.89 13.95
N LYS A 98 0.55 8.07 14.01
CA LYS A 98 1.52 7.17 13.39
C LYS A 98 1.55 5.78 14.02
N LEU A 99 1.24 5.68 15.31
CA LEU A 99 1.28 4.41 16.04
C LEU A 99 0.31 3.39 15.45
N LEU A 100 -0.90 3.78 15.05
CA LEU A 100 -1.89 2.87 14.48
C LEU A 100 -1.41 2.20 13.17
N PRO A 101 -0.96 2.93 12.13
CA PRO A 101 -0.40 2.30 10.94
C PRO A 101 0.84 1.45 11.24
N VAL A 102 1.70 1.84 12.18
CA VAL A 102 2.88 1.05 12.56
C VAL A 102 2.49 -0.28 13.22
N LEU A 103 1.48 -0.29 14.08
CA LEU A 103 0.94 -1.54 14.65
C LEU A 103 0.40 -2.46 13.57
N LEU A 104 -0.33 -1.92 12.58
CA LEU A 104 -0.82 -2.70 11.44
C LEU A 104 0.33 -3.23 10.56
N TYR A 105 1.42 -2.47 10.42
CA TYR A 105 2.60 -2.93 9.69
C TYR A 105 3.24 -4.16 10.35
N TYR A 106 3.38 -4.14 11.68
CA TYR A 106 3.84 -5.31 12.43
C TYR A 106 2.85 -6.49 12.36
N ALA A 107 1.54 -6.23 12.45
CA ALA A 107 0.52 -7.26 12.28
C ALA A 107 0.58 -7.88 10.87
N THR A 108 0.78 -7.06 9.83
CA THR A 108 0.97 -7.52 8.45
C THR A 108 2.20 -8.42 8.32
N SER A 109 3.31 -8.04 8.96
CA SER A 109 4.52 -8.88 8.94
C SER A 109 4.30 -10.26 9.57
N HIS A 110 3.47 -10.33 10.63
CA HIS A 110 3.10 -11.59 11.24
C HIS A 110 2.20 -12.44 10.34
N LEU A 111 1.26 -11.83 9.64
CA LEU A 111 0.46 -12.53 8.62
C LEU A 111 1.32 -13.08 7.49
N ILE A 112 2.34 -12.34 7.03
CA ILE A 112 3.30 -12.82 6.02
C ILE A 112 4.05 -14.06 6.51
N TYR A 113 4.48 -14.08 7.79
CA TYR A 113 5.05 -15.28 8.40
C TYR A 113 4.07 -16.47 8.34
N GLN A 114 2.83 -16.25 8.76
CA GLN A 114 1.81 -17.31 8.74
C GLN A 114 1.52 -17.81 7.32
N ILE A 115 1.44 -16.91 6.34
CA ILE A 115 1.30 -17.27 4.92
C ILE A 115 2.48 -18.12 4.46
N GLY A 116 3.70 -17.75 4.82
CA GLY A 116 4.90 -18.53 4.48
C GLY A 116 4.85 -19.96 5.03
N VAL A 117 4.42 -20.13 6.28
CA VAL A 117 4.22 -21.45 6.91
C VAL A 117 3.15 -22.26 6.17
N GLU A 118 1.99 -21.68 5.90
CA GLU A 118 0.89 -22.33 5.17
C GLU A 118 1.26 -22.67 3.71
N ALA A 119 2.12 -21.86 3.09
CA ALA A 119 2.68 -22.12 1.75
C ALA A 119 3.80 -23.18 1.74
N GLY A 120 4.19 -23.73 2.90
CA GLY A 120 5.18 -24.77 3.03
C GLY A 120 6.65 -24.28 2.94
N PHE A 121 6.94 -23.04 3.32
CA PHE A 121 8.33 -22.53 3.32
C PHE A 121 9.18 -23.09 4.46
N GLY A 122 8.58 -23.69 5.47
CA GLY A 122 9.24 -24.02 6.71
C GLY A 122 9.44 -22.79 7.62
N GLU A 123 9.67 -23.06 8.90
CA GLU A 123 9.64 -21.99 9.92
C GLU A 123 10.76 -20.95 9.74
N LYS A 124 11.99 -21.39 9.44
CA LYS A 124 13.15 -20.50 9.24
C LYS A 124 12.90 -19.53 8.07
N LYS A 125 12.51 -20.06 6.93
CA LYS A 125 12.25 -19.27 5.72
C LYS A 125 11.05 -18.32 5.90
N ALA A 126 10.01 -18.74 6.62
CA ALA A 126 8.88 -17.89 6.95
C ALA A 126 9.30 -16.73 7.89
N LYS A 127 10.19 -16.95 8.87
CA LYS A 127 10.78 -15.89 9.71
C LYS A 127 11.59 -14.90 8.87
N LEU A 128 12.35 -15.38 7.89
CA LEU A 128 13.06 -14.50 6.94
C LEU A 128 12.11 -13.66 6.10
N CYS A 129 11.00 -14.24 5.61
CA CYS A 129 9.95 -13.48 4.92
C CYS A 129 9.40 -12.33 5.78
N LYS A 130 9.07 -12.63 7.04
CA LYS A 130 8.62 -11.62 8.00
C LYS A 130 9.63 -10.51 8.17
N PHE A 131 10.90 -10.86 8.38
CA PHE A 131 11.98 -9.90 8.55
C PHE A 131 12.20 -9.06 7.30
N ALA A 132 12.28 -9.68 6.13
CA ALA A 132 12.43 -9.00 4.84
C ALA A 132 11.29 -7.99 4.57
N PHE A 133 10.07 -8.30 4.97
CA PHE A 133 8.97 -7.33 4.90
C PHE A 133 9.21 -6.14 5.83
N LEU A 134 9.56 -6.41 7.09
CA LEU A 134 9.77 -5.37 8.12
C LEU A 134 10.90 -4.39 7.75
N VAL A 135 11.99 -4.90 7.16
CA VAL A 135 13.15 -4.08 6.78
C VAL A 135 13.17 -3.73 5.29
N SER A 136 12.11 -4.07 4.54
CA SER A 136 12.00 -3.69 3.13
C SER A 136 12.18 -2.19 2.99
N PRO A 137 13.13 -1.69 2.17
CA PRO A 137 13.34 -0.26 1.99
C PRO A 137 12.06 0.49 1.60
N ILE A 138 11.24 -0.09 0.71
CA ILE A 138 9.92 0.47 0.32
C ILE A 138 8.99 0.52 1.54
N GLY A 139 8.92 -0.56 2.30
CA GLY A 139 8.08 -0.65 3.49
C GLY A 139 8.51 0.36 4.57
N VAL A 140 9.80 0.43 4.86
CA VAL A 140 10.38 1.39 5.83
C VAL A 140 10.13 2.82 5.38
N PHE A 141 10.39 3.14 4.11
CA PHE A 141 10.11 4.46 3.57
C PHE A 141 8.63 4.83 3.72
N SER A 142 7.74 4.00 3.18
CA SER A 142 6.30 4.28 3.17
C SER A 142 5.71 4.37 4.57
N GLN A 143 6.19 3.54 5.52
CA GLN A 143 5.57 3.40 6.82
C GLN A 143 6.24 4.22 7.92
N PHE A 144 7.57 4.31 7.93
CA PHE A 144 8.31 4.98 9.01
C PHE A 144 8.80 6.36 8.63
N ILE A 145 9.14 6.61 7.36
CA ILE A 145 9.59 7.91 6.88
C ILE A 145 8.38 8.74 6.44
N PHE A 146 7.62 8.25 5.48
CA PHE A 146 6.45 8.93 4.96
C PHE A 146 5.23 8.83 5.90
N SER A 147 5.16 7.78 6.72
CA SER A 147 4.13 7.56 7.74
C SER A 147 2.71 7.48 7.18
N GLN A 148 2.55 6.84 6.02
CA GLN A 148 1.26 6.77 5.33
C GLN A 148 0.38 5.63 5.87
N TYR A 149 -0.92 5.85 5.81
CA TYR A 149 -1.95 4.89 6.24
C TYR A 149 -2.35 3.89 5.15
N ASP A 150 -1.63 3.80 4.04
CA ASP A 150 -1.83 2.79 3.00
C ASP A 150 -1.71 1.35 3.52
N ILE A 151 -1.07 1.18 4.66
CA ILE A 151 -0.96 -0.10 5.35
C ILE A 151 -2.33 -0.69 5.73
N PHE A 152 -3.39 0.11 5.90
CA PHE A 152 -4.74 -0.41 6.12
C PHE A 152 -5.16 -1.29 4.95
N THR A 153 -4.99 -0.81 3.73
CA THR A 153 -5.26 -1.60 2.51
C THR A 153 -4.41 -2.86 2.49
N VAL A 154 -3.09 -2.71 2.72
CA VAL A 154 -2.13 -3.82 2.65
C VAL A 154 -2.44 -4.88 3.70
N PHE A 155 -2.77 -4.48 4.93
CA PHE A 155 -3.14 -5.40 6.00
C PHE A 155 -4.33 -6.28 5.61
N PHE A 156 -5.40 -5.68 5.10
CA PHE A 156 -6.58 -6.44 4.71
C PHE A 156 -6.36 -7.25 3.42
N MET A 157 -5.52 -6.80 2.49
CA MET A 157 -5.10 -7.60 1.33
C MET A 157 -4.31 -8.83 1.76
N VAL A 158 -3.35 -8.69 2.69
CA VAL A 158 -2.55 -9.79 3.22
C VAL A 158 -3.40 -10.73 4.08
N LEU A 159 -4.33 -10.21 4.88
CA LEU A 159 -5.32 -11.02 5.59
C LEU A 159 -6.19 -11.83 4.62
N GLY A 160 -6.64 -11.20 3.54
CA GLY A 160 -7.34 -11.89 2.46
C GLY A 160 -6.49 -12.98 1.81
N LEU A 161 -5.21 -12.71 1.55
CA LEU A 161 -4.27 -13.69 1.01
C LEU A 161 -4.05 -14.87 1.96
N TYR A 162 -4.00 -14.63 3.26
CA TYR A 162 -3.96 -15.69 4.28
C TYR A 162 -5.18 -16.62 4.19
N PHE A 163 -6.39 -16.06 4.07
CA PHE A 163 -7.58 -16.89 3.86
C PHE A 163 -7.61 -17.57 2.49
N TYR A 164 -7.06 -16.93 1.47
CA TYR A 164 -6.94 -17.51 0.13
C TYR A 164 -6.09 -18.78 0.14
N VAL A 165 -4.94 -18.77 0.78
CA VAL A 165 -4.05 -19.95 0.90
C VAL A 165 -4.78 -21.09 1.61
N ARG A 166 -5.52 -20.78 2.65
CA ARG A 166 -6.28 -21.76 3.46
C ARG A 166 -7.60 -22.20 2.81
N GLY A 167 -7.96 -21.71 1.64
CA GLY A 167 -9.18 -22.09 0.94
C GLY A 167 -10.46 -21.38 1.40
N GLY A 168 -10.37 -20.42 2.30
CA GLY A 168 -11.48 -19.66 2.85
C GLY A 168 -11.97 -18.53 1.94
N LEU A 169 -12.56 -18.83 0.77
CA LEU A 169 -12.85 -17.85 -0.27
C LEU A 169 -13.83 -16.75 0.14
N TRP A 170 -14.77 -17.00 1.04
CA TRP A 170 -15.67 -15.95 1.50
C TRP A 170 -14.96 -14.93 2.41
N LYS A 171 -14.04 -15.42 3.30
CA LYS A 171 -13.21 -14.56 4.14
C LYS A 171 -12.19 -13.78 3.30
N PHE A 172 -11.61 -14.42 2.28
CA PHE A 172 -10.78 -13.78 1.28
C PHE A 172 -11.52 -12.61 0.61
N ALA A 173 -12.73 -12.86 0.07
CA ALA A 173 -13.52 -11.85 -0.61
C ALA A 173 -13.90 -10.69 0.32
N LEU A 174 -14.35 -10.98 1.55
CA LEU A 174 -14.70 -9.95 2.52
C LEU A 174 -13.48 -9.10 2.91
N SER A 175 -12.32 -9.73 3.17
CA SER A 175 -11.08 -9.00 3.52
C SER A 175 -10.64 -8.07 2.40
N PHE A 176 -10.68 -8.51 1.14
CA PHE A 176 -10.39 -7.63 0.00
C PHE A 176 -11.44 -6.54 -0.19
N GLY A 177 -12.69 -6.81 0.14
CA GLY A 177 -13.74 -5.80 0.17
C GLY A 177 -13.43 -4.69 1.17
N VAL A 178 -13.02 -5.05 2.39
CA VAL A 178 -12.56 -4.07 3.39
C VAL A 178 -11.28 -3.37 2.92
N ALA A 179 -10.31 -4.07 2.31
CA ALA A 179 -9.13 -3.42 1.73
C ALA A 179 -9.50 -2.34 0.70
N ALA A 180 -10.51 -2.63 -0.13
CA ALA A 180 -10.97 -1.72 -1.18
C ALA A 180 -11.67 -0.46 -0.63
N THR A 181 -12.22 -0.49 0.60
CA THR A 181 -12.76 0.71 1.24
C THR A 181 -11.66 1.71 1.64
N PHE A 182 -10.43 1.26 1.82
CA PHE A 182 -9.29 2.15 2.01
C PHE A 182 -8.67 2.60 0.68
N LYS A 183 -8.46 1.65 -0.27
CA LYS A 183 -7.96 1.96 -1.62
C LYS A 183 -8.49 0.99 -2.67
N TYR A 184 -9.05 1.53 -3.72
CA TYR A 184 -9.68 0.76 -4.82
C TYR A 184 -8.72 -0.18 -5.57
N HIS A 185 -7.41 0.06 -5.53
CA HIS A 185 -6.42 -0.80 -6.18
C HIS A 185 -6.50 -2.26 -5.71
N ALA A 186 -6.96 -2.51 -4.48
CA ALA A 186 -7.17 -3.86 -3.95
C ALA A 186 -8.12 -4.71 -4.83
N LEU A 187 -9.04 -4.08 -5.57
CA LEU A 187 -9.95 -4.75 -6.49
C LEU A 187 -9.23 -5.54 -7.58
N LEU A 188 -8.15 -5.00 -8.12
CA LEU A 188 -7.39 -5.65 -9.19
C LEU A 188 -6.67 -6.90 -8.69
N PHE A 189 -6.11 -6.84 -7.49
CA PHE A 189 -5.47 -8.00 -6.84
C PHE A 189 -6.50 -9.07 -6.48
N PHE A 190 -7.66 -8.65 -5.98
CA PHE A 190 -8.77 -9.58 -5.70
C PHE A 190 -9.20 -10.33 -6.96
N LEU A 191 -9.44 -9.60 -8.06
CA LEU A 191 -9.95 -10.19 -9.31
C LEU A 191 -8.97 -11.22 -9.87
N VAL A 192 -7.67 -10.92 -9.92
CA VAL A 192 -6.69 -11.85 -10.48
C VAL A 192 -6.54 -13.11 -9.66
N LEU A 193 -6.58 -13.01 -8.32
CA LEU A 193 -6.56 -14.16 -7.42
C LEU A 193 -7.86 -14.99 -7.53
N LEU A 194 -9.01 -14.32 -7.62
CA LEU A 194 -10.30 -14.97 -7.75
C LEU A 194 -10.40 -15.79 -9.03
N VAL A 195 -10.09 -15.20 -10.20
CA VAL A 195 -10.18 -15.89 -11.48
C VAL A 195 -9.14 -16.99 -11.65
N LEU A 196 -8.00 -16.89 -10.97
CA LEU A 196 -7.02 -17.98 -10.93
C LEU A 196 -7.59 -19.23 -10.24
N ARG A 197 -8.26 -19.04 -9.10
CA ARG A 197 -8.75 -20.15 -8.27
C ARG A 197 -10.13 -20.67 -8.71
N GLU A 198 -11.02 -19.78 -9.09
CA GLU A 198 -12.41 -20.12 -9.40
C GLU A 198 -12.68 -19.98 -10.91
N LYS A 199 -13.30 -21.01 -11.50
CA LYS A 199 -13.58 -21.04 -12.95
C LYS A 199 -15.10 -21.03 -13.25
N LYS A 200 -15.94 -21.29 -12.23
CA LYS A 200 -17.39 -21.28 -12.39
C LYS A 200 -17.92 -19.85 -12.26
N ILE A 201 -18.57 -19.35 -13.30
CA ILE A 201 -19.11 -17.98 -13.35
C ILE A 201 -20.03 -17.66 -12.16
N ARG A 202 -20.86 -18.60 -11.74
CA ARG A 202 -21.74 -18.45 -10.57
C ARG A 202 -20.97 -18.13 -9.29
N ASN A 203 -19.84 -18.81 -9.09
CA ASN A 203 -18.99 -18.60 -7.90
C ASN A 203 -18.19 -17.30 -8.03
N LEU A 204 -17.72 -16.94 -9.24
CA LEU A 204 -17.10 -15.65 -9.49
C LEU A 204 -18.03 -14.50 -9.09
N ILE A 205 -19.28 -14.54 -9.56
CA ILE A 205 -20.30 -13.54 -9.19
C ILE A 205 -20.55 -13.54 -7.68
N LYS A 206 -20.72 -14.72 -7.07
CA LYS A 206 -20.94 -14.85 -5.62
C LYS A 206 -19.84 -14.15 -4.81
N TYR A 207 -18.57 -14.42 -5.10
CA TYR A 207 -17.46 -13.83 -4.33
C TYR A 207 -17.23 -12.36 -4.70
N ALA A 208 -17.51 -11.94 -5.91
CA ALA A 208 -17.52 -10.52 -6.28
C ALA A 208 -18.59 -9.73 -5.51
N VAL A 209 -19.78 -10.31 -5.32
CA VAL A 209 -20.83 -9.70 -4.47
C VAL A 209 -20.37 -9.60 -3.01
N VAL A 210 -19.81 -10.67 -2.45
CA VAL A 210 -19.30 -10.64 -1.06
C VAL A 210 -18.23 -9.54 -0.90
N MET A 211 -17.32 -9.42 -1.85
CA MET A 211 -16.29 -8.38 -1.85
C MET A 211 -16.89 -6.97 -1.94
N ALA A 212 -17.97 -6.79 -2.71
CA ALA A 212 -18.60 -5.49 -2.88
C ALA A 212 -19.38 -5.00 -1.62
N ILE A 213 -19.76 -5.91 -0.70
CA ILE A 213 -20.57 -5.55 0.49
C ILE A 213 -19.95 -4.40 1.30
N PRO A 214 -18.68 -4.44 1.73
CA PRO A 214 -18.08 -3.34 2.50
C PRO A 214 -18.11 -2.00 1.74
N LEU A 215 -17.81 -2.02 0.45
CA LEU A 215 -17.89 -0.83 -0.40
C LEU A 215 -19.32 -0.27 -0.49
N MET A 216 -20.31 -1.14 -0.66
CA MET A 216 -21.71 -0.72 -0.73
C MET A 216 -22.18 -0.10 0.59
N ILE A 217 -21.77 -0.66 1.73
CA ILE A 217 -22.09 -0.11 3.06
C ILE A 217 -21.58 1.33 3.19
N GLU A 218 -20.45 1.67 2.61
CA GLU A 218 -19.87 3.00 2.70
C GLU A 218 -20.35 3.97 1.62
N VAL A 219 -20.54 3.47 0.40
CA VAL A 219 -20.89 4.32 -0.75
C VAL A 219 -22.38 4.66 -0.76
N LEU A 220 -23.27 3.67 -0.53
CA LEU A 220 -24.72 3.89 -0.66
C LEU A 220 -25.27 4.98 0.26
N PRO A 221 -24.93 5.06 1.55
CA PRO A 221 -25.40 6.15 2.41
C PRO A 221 -24.92 7.54 1.98
N ASN A 222 -23.76 7.60 1.33
CA ASN A 222 -23.09 8.85 0.96
C ASN A 222 -23.35 9.27 -0.50
N ILE A 223 -23.97 8.43 -1.32
CA ILE A 223 -24.12 8.69 -2.76
C ILE A 223 -25.01 9.92 -3.05
N GLY A 224 -25.90 10.30 -2.13
CA GLY A 224 -26.69 11.52 -2.21
C GLY A 224 -25.92 12.81 -1.90
N ASN A 225 -24.77 12.71 -1.20
CA ASN A 225 -24.00 13.85 -0.74
C ASN A 225 -23.11 14.41 -1.87
N ILE A 226 -23.30 15.69 -2.22
CA ILE A 226 -22.56 16.34 -3.31
C ILE A 226 -21.06 16.46 -3.01
N TYR A 227 -20.68 16.68 -1.76
CA TYR A 227 -19.28 16.78 -1.33
C TYR A 227 -18.59 15.42 -1.42
N PHE A 228 -19.28 14.34 -1.06
CA PHE A 228 -18.77 12.97 -1.26
C PHE A 228 -18.57 12.66 -2.74
N LYS A 229 -19.57 12.95 -3.59
CA LYS A 229 -19.43 12.74 -5.04
C LYS A 229 -18.25 13.50 -5.63
N ARG A 230 -18.11 14.77 -5.28
CA ARG A 230 -17.06 15.63 -5.82
C ARG A 230 -15.68 15.25 -5.29
N ASN A 231 -15.56 15.02 -3.98
CA ASN A 231 -14.27 14.92 -3.31
C ASN A 231 -13.73 13.49 -3.20
N VAL A 232 -14.60 12.48 -3.17
CA VAL A 232 -14.23 11.08 -3.07
C VAL A 232 -14.35 10.38 -4.43
N LEU A 233 -15.56 10.35 -5.02
CA LEU A 233 -15.76 9.68 -6.30
C LEU A 233 -15.16 10.46 -7.48
N GLY A 234 -15.18 11.79 -7.43
CA GLY A 234 -14.57 12.68 -8.44
C GLY A 234 -13.09 12.95 -8.20
N PHE A 235 -12.54 12.53 -7.06
CA PHE A 235 -11.12 12.66 -6.78
C PHE A 235 -10.31 11.82 -7.77
N GLY A 236 -9.27 12.44 -8.31
CA GLY A 236 -8.54 12.03 -9.48
C GLY A 236 -7.85 10.67 -9.51
N VAL A 237 -8.17 9.70 -8.62
CA VAL A 237 -7.65 8.33 -8.77
C VAL A 237 -8.03 7.75 -10.14
N LEU A 238 -9.25 7.98 -10.61
CA LEU A 238 -9.65 7.66 -11.97
C LEU A 238 -8.85 8.48 -13.01
N LYS A 239 -8.52 9.74 -12.71
CA LYS A 239 -7.70 10.56 -13.61
C LYS A 239 -6.25 10.10 -13.69
N PHE A 240 -5.67 9.55 -12.61
CA PHE A 240 -4.33 8.96 -12.64
C PHE A 240 -4.29 7.70 -13.50
N VAL A 241 -5.33 6.86 -13.43
CA VAL A 241 -5.47 5.66 -14.25
C VAL A 241 -5.89 6.00 -15.69
N GLN A 242 -6.62 7.10 -15.87
CA GLN A 242 -7.15 7.54 -17.19
C GLN A 242 -6.16 8.35 -18.02
N LYS A 243 -4.98 8.74 -17.49
CA LYS A 243 -3.97 9.35 -18.35
C LYS A 243 -3.52 8.33 -19.39
N PRO A 244 -3.97 8.41 -20.65
CA PRO A 244 -3.52 7.47 -21.63
C PRO A 244 -2.04 7.69 -21.90
N PHE A 245 -1.26 6.62 -21.90
CA PHE A 245 0.04 6.66 -22.55
C PHE A 245 -0.25 6.79 -24.05
N THR A 246 0.10 7.92 -24.63
CA THR A 246 0.05 8.11 -26.09
C THR A 246 1.26 7.41 -26.70
N ILE A 247 1.06 6.25 -27.27
CA ILE A 247 2.05 5.57 -28.11
C ILE A 247 1.59 5.75 -29.57
N GLY A 248 1.97 6.83 -30.20
CA GLY A 248 1.75 7.08 -31.63
C GLY A 248 0.30 6.86 -32.08
N PHE A 249 0.04 5.86 -32.93
CA PHE A 249 -1.29 5.51 -33.44
C PHE A 249 -2.30 5.01 -32.41
N PHE A 250 -1.89 4.81 -31.15
CA PHE A 250 -2.74 4.28 -30.10
C PHE A 250 -3.22 5.36 -29.12
N ASP A 251 -3.50 6.55 -29.62
CA ASP A 251 -4.13 7.61 -28.82
C ASP A 251 -5.45 7.10 -28.21
N GLY A 252 -5.52 7.12 -26.91
CA GLY A 252 -6.71 6.71 -26.14
C GLY A 252 -6.69 5.30 -25.58
N ILE A 253 -5.65 4.48 -25.80
CA ILE A 253 -5.53 3.17 -25.17
C ILE A 253 -5.08 3.33 -23.71
N ASN A 254 -5.89 2.83 -22.78
CA ASN A 254 -5.52 2.74 -21.37
C ASN A 254 -4.69 1.48 -21.12
N LEU A 255 -3.37 1.64 -21.02
CA LEU A 255 -2.44 0.51 -20.84
C LEU A 255 -2.61 -0.20 -19.49
N VAL A 256 -3.09 0.51 -18.44
CA VAL A 256 -3.43 -0.13 -17.15
C VAL A 256 -4.54 -1.15 -17.38
N ALA A 257 -5.62 -0.74 -18.07
CA ALA A 257 -6.76 -1.62 -18.37
C ALA A 257 -6.38 -2.81 -19.26
N VAL A 258 -5.59 -2.55 -20.32
CA VAL A 258 -5.14 -3.61 -21.25
C VAL A 258 -4.26 -4.63 -20.54
N THR A 259 -3.27 -4.17 -19.76
CA THR A 259 -2.35 -5.06 -19.05
C THR A 259 -3.09 -5.83 -17.94
N ALA A 260 -3.98 -5.17 -17.20
CA ALA A 260 -4.79 -5.83 -16.19
C ALA A 260 -5.72 -6.89 -16.82
N ALA A 261 -6.37 -6.58 -17.93
CA ALA A 261 -7.20 -7.54 -18.66
C ALA A 261 -6.38 -8.74 -19.16
N PHE A 262 -5.18 -8.50 -19.69
CA PHE A 262 -4.26 -9.57 -20.08
C PHE A 262 -3.91 -10.49 -18.90
N MET A 263 -3.55 -9.92 -17.76
CA MET A 263 -3.25 -10.69 -16.55
C MET A 263 -4.46 -11.49 -16.05
N LEU A 264 -5.67 -10.93 -16.12
CA LEU A 264 -6.91 -11.62 -15.75
C LEU A 264 -7.21 -12.81 -16.68
N VAL A 265 -7.08 -12.62 -17.98
CA VAL A 265 -7.31 -13.69 -18.97
C VAL A 265 -6.26 -14.79 -18.78
N TRP A 266 -5.01 -14.44 -18.62
CA TRP A 266 -3.93 -15.40 -18.39
C TRP A 266 -4.15 -16.18 -17.09
N ALA A 267 -4.49 -15.51 -15.99
CA ALA A 267 -4.82 -16.15 -14.70
C ALA A 267 -6.04 -17.07 -14.82
N TYR A 268 -7.08 -16.67 -15.58
CA TYR A 268 -8.26 -17.50 -15.80
C TYR A 268 -7.93 -18.78 -16.58
N GLN A 269 -7.08 -18.69 -17.61
CA GLN A 269 -6.66 -19.84 -18.41
C GLN A 269 -5.67 -20.76 -17.69
N LYS A 270 -4.95 -20.23 -16.68
CA LYS A 270 -3.96 -21.02 -15.96
C LYS A 270 -4.63 -22.13 -15.16
N LYS A 271 -4.23 -23.36 -15.43
CA LYS A 271 -4.57 -24.55 -14.63
C LYS A 271 -3.42 -24.83 -13.65
N THR A 272 -3.74 -25.13 -12.43
CA THR A 272 -2.79 -25.45 -11.37
C THR A 272 -3.04 -26.84 -10.84
N LYS A 273 -1.98 -27.57 -10.50
CA LYS A 273 -2.06 -28.98 -10.05
C LYS A 273 -2.51 -29.08 -8.59
N ASP A 274 -2.02 -28.18 -7.76
CA ASP A 274 -2.24 -28.16 -6.32
C ASP A 274 -2.31 -26.74 -5.74
N ASN A 275 -2.56 -26.62 -4.44
CA ASN A 275 -2.67 -25.35 -3.75
C ASN A 275 -1.33 -24.57 -3.71
N ARG A 276 -0.19 -25.25 -3.68
CA ARG A 276 1.14 -24.62 -3.65
C ARG A 276 1.45 -23.97 -5.00
N GLU A 277 1.20 -24.68 -6.09
CA GLU A 277 1.33 -24.13 -7.43
C GLU A 277 0.38 -22.96 -7.65
N MET A 278 -0.88 -23.10 -7.22
CA MET A 278 -1.87 -22.04 -7.32
C MET A 278 -1.44 -20.79 -6.54
N PHE A 279 -0.90 -20.95 -5.34
CA PHE A 279 -0.39 -19.84 -4.55
C PHE A 279 0.79 -19.15 -5.24
N SER A 280 1.73 -19.94 -5.78
CA SER A 280 2.89 -19.42 -6.51
C SER A 280 2.48 -18.56 -7.70
N TRP A 281 1.55 -19.06 -8.52
CA TRP A 281 0.98 -18.29 -9.63
C TRP A 281 0.18 -17.08 -9.14
N GLY A 282 -0.55 -17.21 -8.05
CA GLY A 282 -1.30 -16.12 -7.43
C GLY A 282 -0.39 -14.94 -7.08
N ILE A 283 0.73 -15.21 -6.41
CA ILE A 283 1.73 -14.19 -6.08
C ILE A 283 2.34 -13.57 -7.34
N PHE A 284 2.70 -14.40 -8.34
CA PHE A 284 3.20 -13.91 -9.61
C PHE A 284 2.21 -12.97 -10.32
N PHE A 285 0.94 -13.35 -10.39
CA PHE A 285 -0.09 -12.51 -10.99
C PHE A 285 -0.35 -11.22 -10.20
N CYS A 286 -0.20 -11.24 -8.87
CA CYS A 286 -0.25 -10.02 -8.07
C CYS A 286 0.91 -9.07 -8.40
N VAL A 287 2.12 -9.58 -8.60
CA VAL A 287 3.25 -8.77 -9.08
C VAL A 287 2.99 -8.23 -10.48
N GLY A 288 2.45 -9.05 -11.40
CA GLY A 288 2.04 -8.62 -12.73
C GLY A 288 0.96 -7.54 -12.70
N MET A 289 -0.01 -7.65 -11.78
CA MET A 289 -1.04 -6.63 -11.58
C MET A 289 -0.45 -5.32 -11.02
N SER A 290 0.56 -5.43 -10.14
CA SER A 290 1.32 -4.26 -9.68
C SER A 290 2.05 -3.57 -10.84
N PHE A 291 2.61 -4.35 -11.78
CA PHE A 291 3.18 -3.80 -13.00
C PHE A 291 2.14 -3.04 -13.84
N ALA A 292 0.92 -3.56 -13.98
CA ALA A 292 -0.14 -2.84 -14.67
C ALA A 292 -0.43 -1.48 -14.01
N ILE A 293 -0.48 -1.43 -12.68
CA ILE A 293 -0.77 -0.21 -11.93
C ILE A 293 0.42 0.76 -11.99
N PHE A 294 1.57 0.34 -11.50
CA PHE A 294 2.72 1.23 -11.30
C PHE A 294 3.55 1.47 -12.55
N GLY A 295 3.43 0.60 -13.56
CA GLY A 295 4.11 0.79 -14.85
C GLY A 295 3.40 1.77 -15.78
N PHE A 296 2.07 1.93 -15.65
CA PHE A 296 1.28 2.68 -16.62
C PHE A 296 0.36 3.76 -16.03
N SER A 297 0.48 4.07 -14.74
CA SER A 297 -0.23 5.19 -14.13
C SER A 297 0.72 6.12 -13.40
N SER A 298 0.29 7.34 -13.13
CA SER A 298 0.97 8.19 -12.14
C SER A 298 0.68 7.64 -10.74
N TRP A 299 1.69 7.57 -9.91
CA TRP A 299 1.57 7.04 -8.55
C TRP A 299 2.43 7.82 -7.57
N ASN A 300 2.04 7.79 -6.32
CA ASN A 300 2.84 8.32 -5.23
C ASN A 300 3.68 7.19 -4.61
N PRO A 301 4.87 7.48 -4.06
CA PRO A 301 5.85 6.50 -3.60
C PRO A 301 5.33 5.53 -2.57
N GLN A 302 4.62 6.08 -1.62
CA GLN A 302 4.05 5.30 -0.53
C GLN A 302 3.09 4.20 -1.03
N TRP A 303 2.51 4.35 -2.23
CA TRP A 303 1.61 3.35 -2.82
C TRP A 303 2.33 2.05 -3.17
N LEU A 304 3.66 2.10 -3.39
CA LEU A 304 4.47 0.91 -3.61
C LEU A 304 4.43 -0.07 -2.42
N LEU A 305 4.00 0.37 -1.25
CA LEU A 305 3.77 -0.52 -0.11
C LEU A 305 2.83 -1.69 -0.46
N MET A 306 1.86 -1.48 -1.37
CA MET A 306 0.94 -2.54 -1.80
C MET A 306 1.64 -3.68 -2.57
N LEU A 307 2.79 -3.39 -3.19
CA LEU A 307 3.58 -4.38 -3.91
C LEU A 307 4.45 -5.22 -2.95
N VAL A 308 4.90 -4.65 -1.83
CA VAL A 308 5.92 -5.26 -0.96
C VAL A 308 5.59 -6.67 -0.47
N PRO A 309 4.36 -7.00 -0.01
CA PRO A 309 4.03 -8.36 0.42
C PRO A 309 4.21 -9.39 -0.69
N PHE A 310 3.78 -9.05 -1.89
CA PHE A 310 3.87 -9.94 -3.06
C PHE A 310 5.32 -10.10 -3.52
N LEU A 311 6.11 -9.02 -3.51
CA LEU A 311 7.54 -9.08 -3.80
C LEU A 311 8.27 -10.00 -2.84
N VAL A 312 8.10 -9.80 -1.53
CA VAL A 312 8.75 -10.60 -0.50
C VAL A 312 8.37 -12.07 -0.66
N LEU A 313 7.08 -12.38 -0.77
CA LEU A 313 6.65 -13.77 -0.96
C LEU A 313 7.20 -14.37 -2.25
N ASN A 314 7.22 -13.62 -3.36
CA ASN A 314 7.76 -14.11 -4.63
C ASN A 314 9.26 -14.37 -4.55
N ILE A 315 10.05 -13.49 -3.92
CA ILE A 315 11.49 -13.67 -3.70
C ILE A 315 11.76 -15.02 -3.02
N PHE A 316 11.05 -15.29 -1.94
CA PHE A 316 11.26 -16.51 -1.17
C PHE A 316 10.67 -17.76 -1.83
N MET A 317 9.81 -17.63 -2.82
CA MET A 317 9.32 -18.74 -3.65
C MET A 317 10.29 -19.12 -4.77
N ASN A 318 11.06 -18.16 -5.29
CA ASN A 318 11.99 -18.34 -6.40
C ASN A 318 13.44 -18.35 -5.91
N GLU A 319 14.09 -19.51 -5.87
CA GLU A 319 15.42 -19.68 -5.28
C GLU A 319 16.55 -18.91 -6.01
N ASN A 320 16.38 -18.57 -7.29
CA ASN A 320 17.45 -18.01 -8.14
C ASN A 320 17.32 -16.50 -8.42
N GLY A 321 16.37 -15.80 -7.83
CA GLY A 321 16.11 -14.38 -8.11
C GLY A 321 16.39 -13.42 -6.96
N ASN A 322 16.76 -13.94 -5.79
CA ASN A 322 16.74 -13.21 -4.54
C ASN A 322 17.63 -11.95 -4.55
N LEU A 323 18.86 -12.06 -5.00
CA LEU A 323 19.82 -10.95 -5.00
C LEU A 323 19.42 -9.86 -5.99
N LEU A 324 19.05 -10.24 -7.21
CA LEU A 324 18.62 -9.29 -8.24
C LEU A 324 17.39 -8.50 -7.78
N VAL A 325 16.44 -9.17 -7.16
CA VAL A 325 15.21 -8.55 -6.66
C VAL A 325 15.47 -7.66 -5.45
N MET A 326 16.36 -8.04 -4.54
CA MET A 326 16.77 -7.19 -3.43
C MET A 326 17.48 -5.92 -3.93
N VAL A 327 18.45 -6.06 -4.83
CA VAL A 327 19.15 -4.92 -5.45
C VAL A 327 18.18 -4.02 -6.18
N THR A 328 17.24 -4.60 -6.91
CA THR A 328 16.21 -3.88 -7.65
C THR A 328 15.28 -3.11 -6.71
N ASN A 329 14.86 -3.70 -5.58
CA ASN A 329 14.09 -3.01 -4.55
C ASN A 329 14.85 -1.81 -3.97
N VAL A 330 16.13 -1.98 -3.66
CA VAL A 330 16.98 -0.90 -3.15
C VAL A 330 17.13 0.20 -4.18
N LEU A 331 17.38 -0.14 -5.45
CA LEU A 331 17.49 0.83 -6.54
C LEU A 331 16.19 1.59 -6.78
N ILE A 332 15.02 0.91 -6.75
CA ILE A 332 13.71 1.56 -6.87
C ILE A 332 13.53 2.59 -5.77
N VAL A 333 13.79 2.22 -4.52
CA VAL A 333 13.64 3.13 -3.39
C VAL A 333 14.63 4.26 -3.43
N ALA A 334 15.90 3.97 -3.77
CA ALA A 334 16.92 4.99 -3.89
C ALA A 334 16.57 6.00 -5.00
N LEU A 335 16.25 5.52 -6.20
CA LEU A 335 15.82 6.37 -7.31
C LEU A 335 14.59 7.19 -6.93
N TYR A 336 13.65 6.55 -6.22
CA TYR A 336 12.45 7.23 -5.80
C TYR A 336 12.69 8.28 -4.72
N ILE A 337 13.46 8.00 -3.67
CA ILE A 337 13.84 8.97 -2.64
C ILE A 337 14.55 10.17 -3.30
N PHE A 338 15.43 9.92 -4.26
CA PHE A 338 16.12 10.98 -4.98
C PHE A 338 15.19 11.81 -5.87
N CYS A 339 14.13 11.24 -6.42
CA CYS A 339 13.25 11.90 -7.38
C CYS A 339 11.98 12.52 -6.78
N SER A 340 11.60 12.15 -5.55
CA SER A 340 10.37 12.66 -4.87
C SER A 340 10.63 13.76 -3.86
N GLN A 341 11.71 14.45 -4.01
CA GLN A 341 12.28 15.37 -3.06
C GLN A 341 11.35 16.50 -2.58
N ASN A 342 10.57 17.12 -3.45
CA ASN A 342 9.61 18.16 -3.07
C ASN A 342 8.56 17.66 -2.06
N LEU A 343 8.36 16.33 -1.95
CA LEU A 343 7.45 15.69 -1.02
C LEU A 343 8.14 15.27 0.29
N VAL A 344 9.46 15.08 0.27
CA VAL A 344 10.19 14.46 1.40
C VAL A 344 10.78 15.50 2.34
N ASP A 345 11.27 16.64 1.83
CA ASP A 345 12.13 17.53 2.60
C ASP A 345 11.44 18.38 3.66
N GLU A 346 10.54 19.24 3.24
CA GLU A 346 9.96 20.22 4.17
C GLU A 346 9.05 19.54 5.20
N GLN A 347 8.41 18.45 4.80
CA GLN A 347 7.35 17.87 5.58
C GLN A 347 7.87 16.86 6.62
N ILE A 348 8.88 16.06 6.27
CA ILE A 348 9.48 15.11 7.22
C ILE A 348 10.14 15.84 8.38
N MET A 349 10.90 16.89 8.09
CA MET A 349 11.57 17.70 9.12
C MET A 349 10.60 18.51 9.98
N ASN A 350 9.38 18.79 9.50
CA ASN A 350 8.42 19.65 10.20
C ASN A 350 7.43 18.92 11.12
N TYR A 351 7.32 17.59 11.03
CA TYR A 351 6.28 16.84 11.74
C TYR A 351 6.80 15.90 12.83
N GLY A 352 8.09 15.52 12.78
CA GLY A 352 8.74 14.70 13.79
C GLY A 352 9.52 15.52 14.84
N ILE A 353 10.31 14.83 15.68
CA ILE A 353 11.10 15.44 16.74
C ILE A 353 12.19 16.37 16.20
N LEU A 354 12.64 16.18 14.97
CA LEU A 354 13.71 16.96 14.35
C LEU A 354 13.35 18.45 14.27
N LYS A 355 12.06 18.78 14.13
CA LYS A 355 11.56 20.16 14.21
C LYS A 355 12.03 20.91 15.47
N TYR A 356 12.13 20.21 16.59
CA TYR A 356 12.51 20.80 17.88
C TYR A 356 14.01 20.76 18.15
N ILE A 357 14.71 19.79 17.56
CA ILE A 357 16.16 19.60 17.75
C ILE A 357 16.96 20.44 16.76
N LEU A 358 16.47 20.57 15.53
CA LEU A 358 17.14 21.23 14.41
C LEU A 358 16.21 22.24 13.71
N PRO A 359 15.74 23.27 14.42
CA PRO A 359 14.78 24.24 13.88
C PRO A 359 15.38 24.99 12.67
N GLY A 360 14.60 25.04 11.57
CA GLY A 360 14.98 25.78 10.36
C GLY A 360 16.04 25.12 9.47
N GLN A 361 16.45 23.89 9.77
CA GLN A 361 17.37 23.15 8.87
C GLN A 361 16.61 22.50 7.72
N GLN A 362 17.14 22.65 6.52
CA GLN A 362 16.66 22.04 5.27
C GLN A 362 17.76 21.15 4.70
N PHE A 363 17.90 19.93 5.22
CA PHE A 363 19.04 19.07 4.85
C PHE A 363 18.96 18.57 3.41
N ALA A 364 17.78 18.32 2.91
CA ALA A 364 17.63 17.63 1.66
C ALA A 364 17.57 18.55 0.45
N VAL A 365 17.18 19.81 0.60
CA VAL A 365 17.21 20.81 -0.49
C VAL A 365 18.62 20.94 -1.08
N ARG A 366 19.67 20.82 -0.27
CA ARG A 366 21.06 20.88 -0.75
C ARG A 366 21.50 19.65 -1.54
N MET A 367 20.95 18.47 -1.23
CA MET A 367 21.27 17.26 -2.00
C MET A 367 20.61 17.25 -3.38
N TRP A 368 19.48 17.87 -3.52
CA TRP A 368 18.76 17.96 -4.77
C TRP A 368 19.37 18.96 -5.77
N ASP A 369 19.80 20.10 -5.31
CA ASP A 369 20.52 21.07 -6.14
C ASP A 369 21.78 20.47 -6.78
N LEU A 370 22.30 19.37 -6.17
CA LEU A 370 23.43 18.59 -6.69
C LEU A 370 23.05 17.57 -7.78
N TYR A 371 21.80 17.08 -7.79
CA TYR A 371 21.38 15.95 -8.64
C TYR A 371 20.28 16.36 -9.63
N MET A 372 20.54 17.08 -10.62
CA MET A 372 19.71 17.59 -11.72
C MET A 372 18.61 16.63 -12.33
N PHE A 373 18.00 15.75 -11.58
CA PHE A 373 16.96 14.84 -12.07
C PHE A 373 15.55 15.42 -11.88
N HIS A 374 15.19 16.36 -12.73
CA HIS A 374 13.84 16.95 -12.74
C HIS A 374 12.81 16.19 -13.60
N ASP A 375 13.14 15.02 -14.14
CA ASP A 375 12.27 14.34 -15.10
C ASP A 375 11.56 13.13 -14.49
N GLU A 376 10.28 13.32 -14.10
CA GLU A 376 9.37 12.24 -13.67
C GLU A 376 9.30 11.09 -14.69
N LYS A 377 9.54 11.36 -15.98
CA LYS A 377 9.50 10.35 -17.05
C LYS A 377 10.66 9.37 -16.96
N MET A 378 11.85 9.82 -16.57
CA MET A 378 12.99 8.92 -16.36
C MET A 378 12.74 7.97 -15.21
N LEU A 379 12.11 8.46 -14.14
CA LEU A 379 11.76 7.65 -12.98
C LEU A 379 10.72 6.58 -13.32
N CYS A 380 9.64 6.99 -14.00
CA CYS A 380 8.61 6.06 -14.48
C CYS A 380 9.22 5.02 -15.42
N SER A 381 10.18 5.40 -16.27
CA SER A 381 10.87 4.50 -17.18
C SER A 381 11.74 3.50 -16.43
N ALA A 382 12.50 3.94 -15.42
CA ALA A 382 13.30 3.07 -14.58
C ALA A 382 12.43 2.06 -13.82
N MET A 383 11.32 2.52 -13.24
CA MET A 383 10.34 1.65 -12.59
C MET A 383 9.74 0.64 -13.56
N TRP A 384 9.42 1.08 -14.77
CA TRP A 384 8.87 0.20 -15.79
C TRP A 384 9.84 -0.94 -16.12
N VAL A 385 11.12 -0.62 -16.35
CA VAL A 385 12.17 -1.62 -16.64
C VAL A 385 12.29 -2.61 -15.48
N VAL A 386 12.35 -2.12 -14.26
CA VAL A 386 12.49 -2.96 -13.06
C VAL A 386 11.31 -3.90 -12.88
N LEU A 387 10.09 -3.39 -13.00
CA LEU A 387 8.88 -4.20 -12.88
C LEU A 387 8.76 -5.21 -14.04
N LEU A 388 9.16 -4.83 -15.25
CA LEU A 388 9.21 -5.74 -16.40
C LEU A 388 10.21 -6.87 -16.17
N VAL A 389 11.44 -6.54 -15.77
CA VAL A 389 12.47 -7.53 -15.42
C VAL A 389 11.94 -8.49 -14.36
N TYR A 390 11.25 -7.96 -13.36
CA TYR A 390 10.65 -8.75 -12.31
C TYR A 390 9.57 -9.71 -12.82
N VAL A 391 8.65 -9.23 -13.68
CA VAL A 391 7.60 -10.07 -14.29
C VAL A 391 8.23 -11.18 -15.15
N VAL A 392 9.30 -10.88 -15.88
CA VAL A 392 9.99 -11.87 -16.72
C VAL A 392 10.72 -12.93 -15.89
N PHE A 393 11.46 -12.52 -14.86
CA PHE A 393 12.30 -13.44 -14.07
C PHE A 393 11.60 -13.96 -12.80
N GLY A 394 10.57 -13.32 -12.31
CA GLY A 394 9.75 -13.77 -11.17
C GLY A 394 8.73 -14.86 -11.51
N HIS A 395 8.69 -15.31 -12.75
CA HIS A 395 7.81 -16.38 -13.22
C HIS A 395 8.05 -17.67 -12.42
N PRO A 396 6.99 -18.35 -11.93
CA PRO A 396 7.14 -19.62 -11.23
C PRO A 396 7.83 -20.67 -12.11
N LYS A 397 9.06 -21.03 -11.75
CA LYS A 397 9.79 -22.10 -12.43
C LYS A 397 9.30 -23.43 -11.89
N TYR A 398 8.82 -24.28 -12.78
CA TYR A 398 8.55 -25.66 -12.42
C TYR A 398 9.86 -26.39 -12.21
N HIS A 399 10.21 -26.67 -10.97
CA HIS A 399 11.08 -27.79 -10.69
C HIS A 399 10.23 -29.05 -10.88
N ILE A 400 10.28 -29.61 -12.09
CA ILE A 400 9.95 -31.01 -12.31
C ILE A 400 11.03 -31.79 -11.54
N ARG A 401 10.78 -32.13 -10.30
CA ARG A 401 11.43 -33.17 -9.56
C ARG A 401 10.39 -34.16 -9.07
#